data_fe4c158f5202f0df9866978925d8f1c2
#
_entry.id   fe4c158f5202f0df9866978925d8f1c2
#
_cell.length_a   1.000
_cell.length_b   1.000
_cell.length_c   1.000
_cell.angle_alpha   90.00
_cell.angle_beta   90.00
_cell.angle_gamma   90.00
#
_symmetry.space_group_name_H-M   'P 1'
#
loop_
_entity.id
_entity.type
_entity.pdbx_description
1 polymer ?
#
loop_
_entity_poly.entity_id
_entity_poly.type
_entity_poly.pdbx_seq_one_letter_code
_entity_poly.pdbx_strand_id
1 'polypeptide(L)' 'MYRVEWLDIDGEQKVMRVFKTSEEAHEWIRTHHFDMDFEVPMVFYDGE' A
#
# COMPACT_ATOMS: atom_id res chain seq x y z
N MET A 1 -10.63 -8.66 2.73
CA MET A 1 -10.09 -7.30 2.56
C MET A 1 -8.59 -7.35 2.40
N TYR A 2 -8.05 -6.39 1.71
CA TYR A 2 -6.61 -6.29 1.50
C TYR A 2 -6.13 -4.95 2.01
N ARG A 3 -4.95 -4.94 2.62
CA ARG A 3 -4.40 -3.74 3.24
C ARG A 3 -3.06 -3.43 2.59
N VAL A 4 -2.89 -2.19 2.15
CA VAL A 4 -1.62 -1.71 1.62
C VAL A 4 -1.01 -0.80 2.68
N GLU A 5 0.23 -1.07 3.06
CA GLU A 5 0.94 -0.27 4.04
C GLU A 5 2.27 0.21 3.46
N TRP A 6 2.62 1.42 3.78
CA TRP A 6 3.92 1.98 3.37
C TRP A 6 4.32 3.06 4.36
N LEU A 7 5.60 3.37 4.38
CA LEU A 7 6.10 4.47 5.20
C LEU A 7 6.07 5.75 4.40
N ASP A 8 5.76 6.84 5.07
CA ASP A 8 5.80 8.14 4.44
C ASP A 8 7.21 8.43 3.93
N ILE A 9 7.34 9.40 3.03
CA ILE A 9 8.61 9.65 2.36
C ILE A 9 9.72 10.02 3.33
N ASP A 10 9.36 10.61 4.46
CA ASP A 10 10.35 10.91 5.51
C ASP A 10 10.58 9.73 6.46
N GLY A 11 9.84 8.64 6.27
CA GLY A 11 10.01 7.44 7.05
C GLY A 11 9.47 7.50 8.47
N GLU A 12 8.76 8.53 8.82
CA GLU A 12 8.34 8.72 10.19
C GLU A 12 6.95 8.16 10.49
N GLN A 13 6.10 8.05 9.50
CA GLN A 13 4.73 7.60 9.72
C GLN A 13 4.38 6.47 8.77
N LYS A 14 3.69 5.48 9.33
CA LYS A 14 3.16 4.38 8.55
C LYS A 14 1.77 4.76 8.06
N VAL A 15 1.57 4.67 6.76
CA VAL A 15 0.29 4.98 6.14
C VAL A 15 -0.35 3.68 5.68
N MET A 16 -1.67 3.59 5.80
CA MET A 16 -2.40 2.37 5.46
C MET A 16 -3.62 2.71 4.64
N ARG A 17 -3.94 1.81 3.70
CA ARG A 17 -5.16 1.93 2.90
C ARG A 17 -5.74 0.54 2.68
N VAL A 18 -7.08 0.44 2.72
CA VAL A 18 -7.77 -0.84 2.64
C VAL A 18 -8.55 -0.92 1.33
N PHE A 19 -8.52 -2.12 0.72
CA PHE A 19 -9.23 -2.39 -0.53
C PHE A 19 -10.02 -3.68 -0.40
N LYS A 20 -11.06 -3.83 -1.20
CA LYS A 20 -11.90 -5.02 -1.16
C LYS A 20 -11.24 -6.21 -1.86
N THR A 21 -10.49 -5.97 -2.93
CA THR A 21 -9.86 -7.03 -3.70
C THR A 21 -8.39 -6.74 -3.89
N SER A 22 -7.61 -7.81 -4.16
CA SER A 22 -6.20 -7.63 -4.42
C SER A 22 -5.97 -6.89 -5.74
N GLU A 23 -6.86 -7.07 -6.69
CA GLU A 23 -6.75 -6.36 -7.97
C GLU A 23 -6.85 -4.87 -7.77
N GLU A 24 -7.79 -4.43 -6.93
CA GLU A 24 -7.92 -3.02 -6.63
C GLU A 24 -6.68 -2.47 -5.95
N ALA A 25 -6.12 -3.24 -5.00
CA ALA A 25 -4.93 -2.83 -4.29
C ALA A 25 -3.74 -2.66 -5.24
N HIS A 26 -3.52 -3.65 -6.09
CA HIS A 26 -2.39 -3.59 -7.01
C HIS A 26 -2.57 -2.52 -8.08
N GLU A 27 -3.80 -2.32 -8.53
CA GLU A 27 -4.10 -1.27 -9.50
C GLU A 27 -3.79 0.10 -8.90
N TRP A 28 -4.22 0.32 -7.66
CA TRP A 28 -3.97 1.58 -6.99
C TRP A 28 -2.47 1.83 -6.81
N ILE A 29 -1.73 0.80 -6.40
CA ILE A 29 -0.28 0.93 -6.23
C ILE A 29 0.37 1.34 -7.54
N ARG A 30 -0.04 0.71 -8.64
CA ARG A 30 0.53 0.98 -9.95
C ARG A 30 0.31 2.42 -10.38
N THR A 31 -0.86 2.97 -10.06
CA THR A 31 -1.22 4.31 -10.51
C THR A 31 -0.80 5.41 -9.54
N HIS A 32 -0.40 5.04 -8.33
CA HIS A 32 -0.05 6.02 -7.31
C HIS A 32 1.36 6.60 -7.49
N HIS A 33 2.23 5.90 -8.22
CA HIS A 33 3.59 6.37 -8.47
C HIS A 33 4.42 6.49 -7.21
N PHE A 34 4.52 5.40 -6.46
CA PHE A 34 5.36 5.35 -5.28
C PHE A 34 6.83 5.52 -5.65
N ASP A 35 7.57 6.21 -4.78
CA ASP A 35 9.01 6.26 -4.88
C ASP A 35 9.57 5.00 -4.25
N MET A 36 9.89 4.02 -5.07
CA MET A 36 10.27 2.69 -4.59
C MET A 36 11.60 2.66 -3.82
N ASP A 37 12.35 3.75 -3.86
CA ASP A 37 13.54 3.85 -3.03
C ASP A 37 13.21 4.18 -1.58
N PHE A 38 12.06 4.78 -1.34
CA PHE A 38 11.69 5.25 0.00
C PHE A 38 10.32 4.76 0.45
N GLU A 39 9.41 4.57 -0.46
CA GLU A 39 8.01 4.27 -0.13
C GLU A 39 7.60 2.93 -0.73
N VAL A 40 8.20 1.84 -0.27
CA VAL A 40 7.88 0.52 -0.80
C VAL A 40 6.57 0.04 -0.19
N PRO A 41 5.48 -0.04 -0.98
CA PRO A 41 4.20 -0.50 -0.44
C PRO A 41 4.18 -2.00 -0.28
N MET A 42 3.52 -2.46 0.78
CA MET A 42 3.35 -3.89 1.04
C MET A 42 1.87 -4.22 1.11
N VAL A 43 1.50 -5.34 0.51
CA VAL A 43 0.10 -5.76 0.48
C VAL A 43 -0.09 -6.93 1.45
N PHE A 44 -1.09 -6.81 2.31
CA PHE A 44 -1.43 -7.85 3.27
C PHE A 44 -2.87 -8.27 3.08
N TYR A 45 -3.15 -9.54 3.30
CA TYR A 45 -4.52 -10.04 3.31
C TYR A 45 -5.02 -10.09 4.74
N ASP A 46 -6.13 -9.43 5.01
CA ASP A 46 -6.67 -9.32 6.36
C ASP A 46 -7.60 -10.47 6.74
N GLY A 47 -7.73 -11.46 5.90
CA GLY A 47 -8.36 -12.71 6.31
C GLY A 47 -9.84 -12.67 6.66
N GLU A 48 -10.54 -11.66 6.28
CA GLU A 48 -11.97 -11.59 6.59
C GLU A 48 -12.81 -11.83 5.35
#